data_aa6fea4f3f607bf34e8df3148c48158f
#
_entry.id   aa6fea4f3f607bf34e8df3148c48158f
#
_cell.length_a   1.000
_cell.length_b   1.000
_cell.length_c   1.000
_cell.angle_alpha   90.00
_cell.angle_beta   90.00
_cell.angle_gamma   90.00
#
_symmetry.space_group_name_H-M   'P 1'
#
loop_
_entity.id
_entity.type
_entity.pdbx_description
1 polymer ?
#
loop_
_entity_poly.entity_id
_entity_poly.type
_entity_poly.pdbx_seq_one_letter_code
_entity_poly.pdbx_strand_id
1 'polypeptide(L)'
;DLYRRFGYMVDGVKQPQLDNFVQAGMLYTLRRYQPDVLFAHLTDVDTNRHTFGASVLGIQDALGRHDRRLGELFSLLGSMGWEQKTNVVVLGDHCQKDVSMAVYPNYWFRRKGWLTAEKGMVKEWRVLARECDGACYIYLKNRRDRELAEEVRRLLCRWKEEERSGLEQFFEQPQ
;
A
#
# COMPACT_ATOMS: atom_id res chain seq x y z
N ASP A 1 18.26 12.42 -16.57
CA ASP A 1 18.23 11.08 -15.97
C ASP A 1 18.55 11.15 -14.48
N LEU A 2 17.50 11.07 -13.66
CA LEU A 2 17.57 11.25 -12.19
C LEU A 2 18.37 10.12 -11.53
N TYR A 3 18.20 8.86 -11.97
CA TYR A 3 18.90 7.73 -11.39
C TYR A 3 20.42 7.82 -11.59
N ARG A 4 20.87 8.25 -12.76
CA ARG A 4 22.32 8.46 -13.00
C ARG A 4 22.88 9.53 -12.07
N ARG A 5 22.10 10.54 -11.73
CA ARG A 5 22.54 11.69 -10.93
C ARG A 5 22.46 11.43 -9.42
N PHE A 6 21.42 10.75 -8.97
CA PHE A 6 21.09 10.58 -7.55
C PHE A 6 20.98 9.12 -7.10
N GLY A 7 21.14 8.15 -8.02
CA GLY A 7 20.96 6.72 -7.71
C GLY A 7 21.91 6.18 -6.65
N TYR A 8 23.03 6.85 -6.40
CA TYR A 8 23.97 6.52 -5.32
C TYR A 8 23.32 6.68 -3.92
N MET A 9 22.22 7.41 -3.80
CA MET A 9 21.49 7.59 -2.55
C MET A 9 20.59 6.40 -2.23
N VAL A 10 20.29 5.54 -3.20
CA VAL A 10 19.34 4.43 -3.06
C VAL A 10 20.06 3.17 -2.56
N ASP A 11 19.47 2.54 -1.53
CA ASP A 11 19.86 1.23 -1.04
C ASP A 11 18.62 0.31 -1.03
N GLY A 12 18.27 -0.21 -2.19
CA GLY A 12 17.03 -0.96 -2.39
C GLY A 12 15.80 -0.11 -2.09
N VAL A 13 14.96 -0.60 -1.19
CA VAL A 13 13.74 0.10 -0.72
C VAL A 13 13.91 0.69 0.70
N LYS A 14 15.15 0.77 1.19
CA LYS A 14 15.40 1.24 2.56
C LYS A 14 15.09 2.72 2.73
N GLN A 15 14.52 3.05 3.88
CA GLN A 15 14.28 4.41 4.32
C GLN A 15 15.34 4.84 5.35
N PRO A 16 15.73 6.12 5.37
CA PRO A 16 15.19 7.25 4.58
C PRO A 16 15.84 7.45 3.19
N GLN A 17 16.69 6.53 2.73
CA GLN A 17 17.49 6.68 1.52
C GLN A 17 16.62 6.83 0.26
N LEU A 18 15.57 6.02 0.15
CA LEU A 18 14.66 6.07 -0.99
C LEU A 18 13.97 7.45 -1.09
N ASP A 19 13.46 7.95 0.02
CA ASP A 19 12.81 9.26 0.03
C ASP A 19 13.80 10.43 -0.16
N ASN A 20 15.06 10.26 0.25
CA ASN A 20 16.11 11.25 -0.04
C ASN A 20 16.39 11.33 -1.55
N PHE A 21 16.37 10.19 -2.24
CA PHE A 21 16.47 10.15 -3.70
C PHE A 21 15.27 10.84 -4.37
N VAL A 22 14.04 10.56 -3.91
CA VAL A 22 12.83 11.21 -4.44
C VAL A 22 12.90 12.72 -4.20
N GLN A 23 13.27 13.16 -3.01
CA GLN A 23 13.44 14.58 -2.68
C GLN A 23 14.46 15.27 -3.59
N ALA A 24 15.65 14.69 -3.73
CA ALA A 24 16.68 15.25 -4.60
C ALA A 24 16.23 15.35 -6.06
N GLY A 25 15.54 14.31 -6.55
CA GLY A 25 14.95 14.28 -7.88
C GLY A 25 13.87 15.34 -8.07
N MET A 26 12.98 15.50 -7.10
CA MET A 26 11.93 16.51 -7.09
C MET A 26 12.52 17.93 -7.17
N LEU A 27 13.42 18.28 -6.26
CA LEU A 27 14.04 19.61 -6.22
C LEU A 27 14.84 19.92 -7.49
N TYR A 28 15.57 18.92 -8.01
CA TYR A 28 16.27 19.06 -9.28
C TYR A 28 15.31 19.30 -10.44
N THR A 29 14.22 18.54 -10.50
CA THR A 29 13.21 18.64 -11.56
C THR A 29 12.55 20.02 -11.56
N LEU A 30 12.14 20.51 -10.39
CA LEU A 30 11.58 21.84 -10.24
C LEU A 30 12.56 22.92 -10.75
N ARG A 31 13.81 22.88 -10.28
CA ARG A 31 14.81 23.88 -10.64
C ARG A 31 15.20 23.83 -12.12
N ARG A 32 15.29 22.61 -12.71
CA ARG A 32 15.84 22.42 -14.07
C ARG A 32 14.79 22.50 -15.16
N TYR A 33 13.60 21.96 -14.90
CA TYR A 33 12.58 21.79 -15.94
C TYR A 33 11.34 22.66 -15.73
N GLN A 34 11.12 23.15 -14.51
CA GLN A 34 10.02 24.06 -14.15
C GLN A 34 8.65 23.56 -14.66
N PRO A 35 8.24 22.33 -14.29
CA PRO A 35 7.01 21.75 -14.78
C PRO A 35 5.78 22.47 -14.21
N ASP A 36 4.68 22.50 -14.97
CA ASP A 36 3.40 23.04 -14.50
C ASP A 36 2.75 22.17 -13.42
N VAL A 37 3.00 20.85 -13.46
CA VAL A 37 2.50 19.87 -12.49
C VAL A 37 3.60 18.89 -12.13
N LEU A 38 3.76 18.64 -10.84
CA LEU A 38 4.72 17.65 -10.34
C LEU A 38 4.08 16.84 -9.22
N PHE A 39 4.22 15.51 -9.29
CA PHE A 39 3.86 14.59 -8.23
C PHE A 39 5.12 13.98 -7.64
N ALA A 40 5.19 13.92 -6.31
CA ALA A 40 6.23 13.22 -5.58
C ALA A 40 5.59 12.30 -4.55
N HIS A 41 6.04 11.04 -4.50
CA HIS A 41 5.55 10.05 -3.54
C HIS A 41 6.67 9.71 -2.56
N LEU A 42 6.42 9.94 -1.28
CA LEU A 42 7.33 9.71 -0.17
C LEU A 42 6.74 8.61 0.71
N THR A 43 7.52 7.57 1.03
CA THR A 43 7.03 6.35 1.70
C THR A 43 7.67 6.08 3.07
N ASP A 44 8.45 7.02 3.59
CA ASP A 44 9.18 6.88 4.86
C ASP A 44 8.23 6.65 6.05
N VAL A 45 7.11 7.39 6.12
CA VAL A 45 6.09 7.22 7.17
C VAL A 45 5.41 5.86 7.05
N ASP A 46 5.04 5.45 5.83
CA ASP A 46 4.44 4.15 5.56
C ASP A 46 5.36 3.01 6.01
N THR A 47 6.61 3.02 5.58
CA THR A 47 7.61 2.01 5.94
C THR A 47 7.81 1.92 7.46
N ASN A 48 7.87 3.06 8.15
CA ASN A 48 8.01 3.07 9.61
C ASN A 48 6.75 2.55 10.31
N ARG A 49 5.56 2.84 9.81
CA ARG A 49 4.31 2.28 10.35
C ARG A 49 4.22 0.78 10.18
N HIS A 50 4.65 0.24 9.05
CA HIS A 50 4.76 -1.21 8.87
C HIS A 50 5.72 -1.87 9.87
N THR A 51 6.77 -1.15 10.28
CA THR A 51 7.79 -1.68 11.19
C THR A 51 7.41 -1.51 12.66
N PHE A 52 6.85 -0.35 13.05
CA PHE A 52 6.67 0.06 14.43
C PHE A 52 5.20 0.21 14.84
N GLY A 53 4.25 -0.07 13.95
CA GLY A 53 2.83 0.10 14.18
C GLY A 53 2.34 1.53 13.89
N ALA A 54 1.02 1.72 14.02
CA ALA A 54 0.36 2.98 13.65
C ALA A 54 0.54 4.10 14.69
N SER A 55 1.22 3.85 15.82
CA SER A 55 1.44 4.87 16.86
C SER A 55 2.32 6.02 16.38
N VAL A 56 2.03 7.23 16.87
CA VAL A 56 2.83 8.43 16.55
C VAL A 56 4.28 8.30 17.00
N LEU A 57 4.53 7.63 18.13
CA LEU A 57 5.89 7.44 18.67
C LEU A 57 6.79 6.66 17.70
N GLY A 58 6.25 5.64 17.04
CA GLY A 58 7.01 4.84 16.08
C GLY A 58 7.38 5.57 14.77
N ILE A 59 6.69 6.67 14.45
CA ILE A 59 6.87 7.39 13.19
C ILE A 59 7.40 8.82 13.37
N GLN A 60 7.68 9.25 14.59
CA GLN A 60 8.06 10.64 14.89
C GLN A 60 9.27 11.11 14.08
N ASP A 61 10.30 10.27 13.95
CA ASP A 61 11.49 10.59 13.17
C ASP A 61 11.19 10.73 11.67
N ALA A 62 10.31 9.87 11.14
CA ALA A 62 9.87 9.95 9.74
C ALA A 62 9.08 11.22 9.47
N LEU A 63 8.18 11.61 10.37
CA LEU A 63 7.46 12.89 10.29
C LEU A 63 8.42 14.07 10.33
N GLY A 64 9.41 14.07 11.23
CA GLY A 64 10.43 15.12 11.28
C GLY A 64 11.29 15.19 10.00
N ARG A 65 11.51 14.06 9.33
CA ARG A 65 12.17 14.05 8.00
C ARG A 65 11.26 14.64 6.92
N HIS A 66 9.95 14.33 6.93
CA HIS A 66 9.01 14.93 5.98
C HIS A 66 8.87 16.45 6.18
N ASP A 67 8.83 16.92 7.43
CA ASP A 67 8.79 18.34 7.73
C ASP A 67 10.02 19.07 7.16
N ARG A 68 11.23 18.51 7.35
CA ARG A 68 12.45 19.08 6.74
C ARG A 68 12.38 19.08 5.21
N ARG A 69 11.89 18.02 4.58
CA ARG A 69 11.74 17.93 3.11
C ARG A 69 10.77 19.00 2.58
N LEU A 70 9.67 19.24 3.28
CA LEU A 70 8.76 20.35 2.96
C LEU A 70 9.44 21.71 3.12
N GLY A 71 10.20 21.92 4.20
CA GLY A 71 10.99 23.12 4.39
C GLY A 71 11.98 23.39 3.24
N GLU A 72 12.68 22.36 2.75
CA GLU A 72 13.55 22.46 1.58
C GLU A 72 12.78 22.82 0.29
N LEU A 73 11.60 22.24 0.08
CA LEU A 73 10.73 22.58 -1.04
C LEU A 73 10.31 24.04 -1.00
N PHE A 74 9.79 24.50 0.14
CA PHE A 74 9.38 25.90 0.28
C PHE A 74 10.56 26.87 0.13
N SER A 75 11.72 26.54 0.67
CA SER A 75 12.93 27.34 0.49
C SER A 75 13.34 27.43 -0.99
N LEU A 76 13.21 26.33 -1.75
CA LEU A 76 13.45 26.35 -3.19
C LEU A 76 12.44 27.23 -3.92
N LEU A 77 11.13 27.09 -3.64
CA LEU A 77 10.07 27.88 -4.27
C LEU A 77 10.30 29.38 -3.99
N GLY A 78 10.67 29.75 -2.75
CA GLY A 78 11.03 31.12 -2.38
C GLY A 78 12.22 31.65 -3.18
N SER A 79 13.29 30.85 -3.30
CA SER A 79 14.47 31.23 -4.07
C SER A 79 14.21 31.43 -5.58
N MET A 80 13.15 30.79 -6.08
CA MET A 80 12.69 30.92 -7.49
C MET A 80 11.64 32.02 -7.68
N GLY A 81 11.17 32.68 -6.60
CA GLY A 81 10.08 33.66 -6.65
C GLY A 81 8.73 33.02 -7.01
N TRP A 82 8.52 31.75 -6.62
CA TRP A 82 7.34 30.96 -6.96
C TRP A 82 6.37 30.74 -5.80
N GLU A 83 6.63 31.27 -4.63
CA GLU A 83 5.78 31.12 -3.44
C GLU A 83 4.31 31.46 -3.71
N GLN A 84 4.08 32.58 -4.42
CA GLN A 84 2.75 33.06 -4.75
C GLN A 84 2.18 32.48 -6.07
N LYS A 85 2.93 31.62 -6.73
CA LYS A 85 2.57 31.05 -8.04
C LYS A 85 2.37 29.54 -8.00
N THR A 86 2.63 28.91 -6.86
CA THR A 86 2.61 27.46 -6.71
C THR A 86 1.62 27.05 -5.64
N ASN A 87 0.71 26.15 -6.00
CA ASN A 87 -0.10 25.44 -5.03
C ASN A 87 0.63 24.16 -4.61
N VAL A 88 0.88 24.00 -3.33
CA VAL A 88 1.45 22.78 -2.76
C VAL A 88 0.33 22.02 -2.05
N VAL A 89 0.09 20.78 -2.48
CA VAL A 89 -0.90 19.89 -1.86
C VAL A 89 -0.16 18.74 -1.22
N VAL A 90 -0.35 18.54 0.08
CA VAL A 90 0.18 17.40 0.83
C VAL A 90 -0.99 16.54 1.25
N LEU A 91 -0.93 15.26 0.91
CA LEU A 91 -2.00 14.31 1.23
C LEU A 91 -1.42 12.94 1.59
N GLY A 92 -2.18 12.13 2.31
CA GLY A 92 -1.94 10.71 2.46
C GLY A 92 -2.78 9.94 1.44
N ASP A 93 -2.22 8.87 0.91
CA ASP A 93 -2.90 7.95 -0.01
C ASP A 93 -3.84 6.99 0.73
N HIS A 94 -3.50 6.62 1.97
CA HIS A 94 -4.30 5.81 2.88
C HIS A 94 -3.87 6.01 4.34
N CYS A 95 -4.64 5.49 5.27
CA CYS A 95 -4.26 5.34 6.68
C CYS A 95 -3.78 3.92 6.96
N GLN A 96 -3.25 3.69 8.16
CA GLN A 96 -2.90 2.37 8.68
C GLN A 96 -3.52 2.17 10.05
N LYS A 97 -3.88 0.93 10.36
CA LYS A 97 -4.42 0.50 11.64
C LYS A 97 -3.62 -0.69 12.14
N ASP A 98 -3.34 -0.72 13.44
CA ASP A 98 -2.72 -1.90 14.05
C ASP A 98 -3.63 -3.11 13.91
N VAL A 99 -3.05 -4.24 13.56
CA VAL A 99 -3.74 -5.52 13.42
C VAL A 99 -3.13 -6.54 14.39
N SER A 100 -3.97 -7.40 14.94
CA SER A 100 -3.57 -8.44 15.89
C SER A 100 -3.66 -9.85 15.29
N MET A 101 -4.24 -9.98 14.09
CA MET A 101 -4.50 -11.28 13.49
C MET A 101 -4.41 -11.21 11.96
N ALA A 102 -3.88 -12.27 11.35
CA ALA A 102 -3.91 -12.48 9.91
C ALA A 102 -4.88 -13.62 9.56
N VAL A 103 -5.70 -13.41 8.54
CA VAL A 103 -6.65 -14.40 8.02
C VAL A 103 -6.16 -14.92 6.68
N TYR A 104 -6.17 -16.23 6.51
CA TYR A 104 -5.67 -16.91 5.30
C TYR A 104 -6.78 -17.67 4.57
N PRO A 105 -7.64 -17.03 3.78
CA PRO A 105 -8.76 -17.68 3.11
C PRO A 105 -8.33 -18.84 2.20
N ASN A 106 -7.20 -18.70 1.49
CA ASN A 106 -6.67 -19.73 0.61
C ASN A 106 -6.28 -21.02 1.34
N TYR A 107 -5.91 -20.95 2.63
CA TYR A 107 -5.71 -22.16 3.44
C TYR A 107 -6.99 -22.99 3.55
N TRP A 108 -8.11 -22.33 3.81
CA TRP A 108 -9.42 -22.98 3.90
C TRP A 108 -9.91 -23.48 2.55
N PHE A 109 -9.70 -22.72 1.47
CA PHE A 109 -10.04 -23.14 0.11
C PHE A 109 -9.24 -24.39 -0.29
N ARG A 110 -7.97 -24.46 0.09
CA ARG A 110 -7.16 -25.67 -0.09
C ARG A 110 -7.75 -26.86 0.67
N ARG A 111 -8.16 -26.70 1.92
CA ARG A 111 -8.82 -27.77 2.71
C ARG A 111 -10.15 -28.24 2.11
N LYS A 112 -10.84 -27.39 1.38
CA LYS A 112 -12.05 -27.71 0.62
C LYS A 112 -11.74 -28.37 -0.74
N GLY A 113 -10.47 -28.50 -1.13
CA GLY A 113 -10.10 -29.01 -2.44
C GLY A 113 -10.37 -28.02 -3.59
N TRP A 114 -10.62 -26.74 -3.27
CA TRP A 114 -10.88 -25.71 -4.27
C TRP A 114 -9.63 -25.10 -4.86
N LEU A 115 -8.47 -25.33 -4.23
CA LEU A 115 -7.17 -24.99 -4.78
C LEU A 115 -6.10 -25.99 -4.34
N THR A 116 -5.05 -26.11 -5.14
CA THR A 116 -3.82 -26.82 -4.79
C THR A 116 -2.65 -25.85 -4.77
N ALA A 117 -1.69 -26.11 -3.90
CA ALA A 117 -0.48 -25.31 -3.79
C ALA A 117 0.72 -26.22 -3.52
N GLU A 118 1.85 -25.89 -4.13
CA GLU A 118 3.14 -26.56 -3.96
C GLU A 118 4.22 -25.52 -3.68
N LYS A 119 5.05 -25.74 -2.66
CA LYS A 119 6.12 -24.82 -2.24
C LYS A 119 5.66 -23.37 -2.07
N GLY A 120 4.46 -23.19 -1.50
CA GLY A 120 3.86 -21.86 -1.28
C GLY A 120 3.21 -21.21 -2.51
N MET A 121 3.30 -21.83 -3.69
CA MET A 121 2.71 -21.31 -4.92
C MET A 121 1.41 -22.06 -5.27
N VAL A 122 0.36 -21.31 -5.59
CA VAL A 122 -0.90 -21.86 -6.09
C VAL A 122 -0.65 -22.45 -7.47
N LYS A 123 -1.07 -23.73 -7.66
CA LYS A 123 -0.96 -24.47 -8.93
C LYS A 123 -2.28 -24.48 -9.67
N GLU A 124 -3.30 -25.04 -9.05
CA GLU A 124 -4.65 -25.12 -9.62
C GLU A 124 -5.65 -24.53 -8.64
N TRP A 125 -6.69 -23.91 -9.15
CA TRP A 125 -7.73 -23.32 -8.31
C TRP A 125 -9.10 -23.27 -9.02
N ARG A 126 -10.14 -23.44 -8.25
CA ARG A 126 -11.52 -23.12 -8.60
C ARG A 126 -11.96 -21.84 -7.90
N VAL A 127 -11.48 -21.62 -6.65
CA VAL A 127 -11.68 -20.42 -5.84
C VAL A 127 -10.32 -19.93 -5.39
N LEU A 128 -10.09 -18.63 -5.50
CA LEU A 128 -8.84 -17.96 -5.10
C LEU A 128 -9.13 -16.64 -4.39
N ALA A 129 -8.55 -16.44 -3.21
CA ALA A 129 -8.50 -15.14 -2.56
C ALA A 129 -7.23 -14.38 -2.96
N ARG A 130 -7.40 -13.12 -3.30
CA ARG A 130 -6.30 -12.15 -3.50
C ARG A 130 -6.40 -11.09 -2.44
N GLU A 131 -5.34 -10.94 -1.69
CA GLU A 131 -5.22 -9.94 -0.64
C GLU A 131 -5.24 -8.51 -1.20
N CYS A 132 -5.75 -7.61 -0.39
CA CYS A 132 -5.72 -6.17 -0.56
C CYS A 132 -5.69 -5.57 0.86
N ASP A 133 -4.58 -5.77 1.57
CA ASP A 133 -4.35 -5.39 2.98
C ASP A 133 -5.45 -5.87 3.94
N GLY A 134 -6.26 -4.97 4.49
CA GLY A 134 -7.37 -5.31 5.39
C GLY A 134 -8.58 -5.96 4.71
N ALA A 135 -8.51 -6.25 3.43
CA ALA A 135 -9.56 -6.89 2.64
C ALA A 135 -8.99 -7.98 1.72
N CYS A 136 -9.86 -8.76 1.10
CA CYS A 136 -9.46 -9.62 -0.01
C CYS A 136 -10.58 -9.75 -1.04
N TYR A 137 -10.19 -9.96 -2.28
CA TYR A 137 -11.11 -10.29 -3.35
C TYR A 137 -11.12 -11.80 -3.56
N ILE A 138 -12.31 -12.39 -3.63
CA ILE A 138 -12.50 -13.82 -3.89
C ILE A 138 -12.95 -14.02 -5.33
N TYR A 139 -12.19 -14.80 -6.07
CA TYR A 139 -12.42 -15.10 -7.47
C TYR A 139 -12.84 -16.54 -7.66
N LEU A 140 -13.83 -16.75 -8.51
CA LEU A 140 -14.17 -18.06 -9.06
C LEU A 140 -13.58 -18.17 -10.47
N LYS A 141 -12.83 -19.25 -10.75
CA LYS A 141 -12.23 -19.49 -12.07
C LYS A 141 -13.32 -19.60 -13.15
N ASN A 142 -14.39 -20.31 -12.85
CA ASN A 142 -15.61 -20.31 -13.65
C ASN A 142 -16.67 -19.41 -12.98
N ARG A 143 -16.87 -18.22 -13.49
CA ARG A 143 -17.86 -17.25 -12.96
C ARG A 143 -19.32 -17.74 -13.10
N ARG A 144 -19.58 -18.77 -13.92
CA ARG A 144 -20.92 -19.34 -14.10
C ARG A 144 -21.20 -20.52 -13.17
N ASP A 145 -20.24 -20.94 -12.36
CA ASP A 145 -20.41 -22.02 -11.37
C ASP A 145 -21.19 -21.51 -10.15
N ARG A 146 -22.52 -21.48 -10.31
CA ARG A 146 -23.43 -20.97 -9.27
C ARG A 146 -23.43 -21.84 -8.01
N GLU A 147 -23.24 -23.14 -8.17
CA GLU A 147 -23.19 -24.06 -7.03
C GLU A 147 -21.95 -23.75 -6.16
N LEU A 148 -20.78 -23.63 -6.78
CA LEU A 148 -19.55 -23.25 -6.08
C LEU A 148 -19.65 -21.85 -5.46
N ALA A 149 -20.27 -20.88 -6.15
CA ALA A 149 -20.49 -19.55 -5.61
C ALA A 149 -21.31 -19.61 -4.32
N GLU A 150 -22.37 -20.41 -4.31
CA GLU A 150 -23.22 -20.58 -3.13
C GLU A 150 -22.48 -21.33 -1.99
N GLU A 151 -21.62 -22.28 -2.31
CA GLU A 151 -20.77 -22.94 -1.31
C GLU A 151 -19.77 -21.95 -0.66
N VAL A 152 -19.16 -21.09 -1.47
CA VAL A 152 -18.27 -20.03 -0.96
C VAL A 152 -19.05 -19.08 -0.08
N ARG A 153 -20.21 -18.63 -0.50
CA ARG A 153 -21.08 -17.74 0.28
C ARG A 153 -21.43 -18.36 1.64
N ARG A 154 -21.84 -19.61 1.66
CA ARG A 154 -22.15 -20.33 2.91
C ARG A 154 -20.92 -20.45 3.83
N LEU A 155 -19.74 -20.63 3.27
CA LEU A 155 -18.50 -20.66 4.05
C LEU A 155 -18.22 -19.28 4.69
N LEU A 156 -18.36 -18.21 3.93
CA LEU A 156 -18.14 -16.83 4.42
C LEU A 156 -19.18 -16.44 5.47
N CYS A 157 -20.46 -16.82 5.30
CA CYS A 157 -21.50 -16.60 6.31
C CYS A 157 -21.11 -17.26 7.66
N ARG A 158 -20.67 -18.52 7.61
CA ARG A 158 -20.23 -19.21 8.82
C ARG A 158 -19.01 -18.53 9.47
N TRP A 159 -18.03 -18.11 8.68
CA TRP A 159 -16.88 -17.39 9.22
C TRP A 159 -17.27 -16.07 9.88
N LYS A 160 -18.21 -15.35 9.31
CA LYS A 160 -18.71 -14.10 9.90
C LYS A 160 -19.36 -14.33 11.26
N GLU A 161 -19.98 -15.50 11.50
CA GLU A 161 -20.61 -15.88 12.76
C GLU A 161 -19.59 -16.35 13.82
N GLU A 162 -18.39 -16.73 13.41
CA GLU A 162 -17.32 -17.18 14.30
C GLU A 162 -16.56 -15.97 14.89
N GLU A 163 -16.64 -15.71 16.19
CA GLU A 163 -16.03 -14.57 16.89
C GLU A 163 -14.52 -14.38 16.59
N ARG A 164 -13.82 -15.44 16.24
CA ARG A 164 -12.36 -15.42 15.99
C ARG A 164 -11.98 -15.60 14.53
N SER A 165 -12.89 -15.49 13.61
CA SER A 165 -12.60 -15.67 12.18
C SER A 165 -11.82 -14.50 11.58
N GLY A 166 -11.95 -13.31 12.16
CA GLY A 166 -11.41 -12.06 11.64
C GLY A 166 -12.19 -11.52 10.44
N LEU A 167 -13.30 -12.15 10.03
CA LEU A 167 -14.15 -11.67 8.95
C LEU A 167 -15.25 -10.76 9.49
N GLU A 168 -15.14 -9.47 9.28
CA GLU A 168 -16.16 -8.50 9.70
C GLU A 168 -17.33 -8.48 8.72
N GLN A 169 -17.05 -8.42 7.42
CA GLN A 169 -18.09 -8.29 6.39
C GLN A 169 -17.61 -8.83 5.05
N PHE A 170 -18.55 -9.26 4.21
CA PHE A 170 -18.30 -9.54 2.80
C PHE A 170 -19.42 -8.99 1.93
N PHE A 171 -19.11 -8.69 0.68
CA PHE A 171 -20.00 -8.15 -0.32
C PHE A 171 -19.97 -9.02 -1.56
N GLU A 172 -21.12 -9.16 -2.19
CA GLU A 172 -21.23 -9.84 -3.47
C GLU A 172 -21.28 -8.80 -4.59
N GLN A 173 -20.60 -9.05 -5.69
CA GLN A 173 -20.75 -8.23 -6.87
C GLN A 173 -22.16 -8.43 -7.44
N PRO A 174 -22.91 -7.37 -7.80
CA PRO A 174 -24.13 -7.50 -8.58
C PRO A 174 -23.85 -8.28 -9.88
N GLN A 175 -24.75 -9.19 -10.22
CA GLN A 175 -24.66 -9.99 -11.44
C GLN A 175 -24.98 -9.17 -12.69
#